data_1725f2c577467749cec5c73351401c75
#
_entry.id   1725f2c577467749cec5c73351401c75
#
_cell.length_a   1.000
_cell.length_b   1.000
_cell.length_c   1.000
_cell.angle_alpha   90.00
_cell.angle_beta   90.00
_cell.angle_gamma   90.00
#
_symmetry.space_group_name_H-M   'P 1'
#
loop_
_entity.id
_entity.type
_entity.pdbx_description
1 polymer ?
#
loop_
_entity_poly.entity_id
_entity_poly.type
_entity_poly.pdbx_seq_one_letter_code
_entity_poly.pdbx_strand_id
1 'polypeptide(L)'
;MSTGSSDFEKTILVTGGAGFIGTNFVDYFAARHRGIRLIDLDALTYAAHPESFERQAAMPNVVPVQGDICDAALLAEIFEKYDVSGVIHFAAESHVDNSIADPVKFVRTNVMGTAALLDAAKRHWEKTSRLASARFHHISTDEVFGTLGAEGLFTENSPYAPTSPYSASKASADLLVEAYAKTFGLNTTISHCSNNFGPWQHTEKFIPTVIRKCLAHEPIPIYGTGLNIRDWLWVEDHCSAIETIFLHARAGSRYVVSAQCERTNLELARTICALLDRLRPWAGHNYAELIDFVTDRPGHDFRYASSAARIRDELGWQPAGSFEAMLERTLDWYLGHEAAFNQPQSR
;
A
#
# COMPACT_ATOMS: atom_id res chain seq x y z
N MET A 1 -36.79 16.93 15.28
CA MET A 1 -36.01 16.27 14.24
C MET A 1 -34.95 15.46 14.97
N SER A 2 -35.06 14.16 14.92
CA SER A 2 -34.25 13.20 15.70
C SER A 2 -32.79 13.31 15.29
N THR A 3 -31.92 13.79 16.17
CA THR A 3 -30.48 13.57 16.10
C THR A 3 -30.25 12.10 16.42
N GLY A 4 -30.26 11.26 15.35
CA GLY A 4 -29.85 9.87 15.50
C GLY A 4 -28.45 9.84 16.06
N SER A 5 -28.27 9.30 17.28
CA SER A 5 -26.95 8.92 17.76
C SER A 5 -26.35 8.00 16.71
N SER A 6 -25.15 8.32 16.20
CA SER A 6 -24.48 7.42 15.27
C SER A 6 -24.22 6.12 16.04
N ASP A 7 -24.63 4.98 15.48
CA ASP A 7 -24.36 3.65 16.06
C ASP A 7 -22.85 3.34 16.18
N PHE A 8 -22.00 4.29 15.79
CA PHE A 8 -20.55 4.16 15.75
C PHE A 8 -19.85 5.21 16.62
N GLU A 9 -18.81 4.78 17.32
CA GLU A 9 -18.00 5.63 18.20
C GLU A 9 -17.13 6.64 17.41
N LYS A 10 -16.66 6.23 16.24
CA LYS A 10 -15.77 7.01 15.35
C LYS A 10 -16.05 6.69 13.88
N THR A 11 -15.74 7.65 13.02
CA THR A 11 -15.71 7.44 11.58
C THR A 11 -14.30 7.71 11.04
N ILE A 12 -13.75 6.75 10.30
CA ILE A 12 -12.44 6.85 9.66
C ILE A 12 -12.64 6.84 8.14
N LEU A 13 -12.06 7.81 7.45
CA LEU A 13 -11.96 7.82 6.01
C LEU A 13 -10.72 7.01 5.57
N VAL A 14 -10.93 5.92 4.86
CA VAL A 14 -9.89 5.18 4.15
C VAL A 14 -9.95 5.60 2.69
N THR A 15 -8.85 6.00 2.11
CA THR A 15 -8.79 6.33 0.68
C THR A 15 -7.95 5.29 -0.06
N GLY A 16 -8.38 4.84 -1.21
CA GLY A 16 -7.72 3.79 -1.96
C GLY A 16 -7.99 2.38 -1.41
N GLY A 17 -9.17 2.17 -0.78
CA GLY A 17 -9.54 0.92 -0.16
C GLY A 17 -9.91 -0.20 -1.13
N ALA A 18 -10.12 0.10 -2.42
CA ALA A 18 -10.27 -0.91 -3.47
C ALA A 18 -8.93 -1.31 -4.11
N GLY A 19 -7.82 -0.66 -3.74
CA GLY A 19 -6.47 -1.06 -4.16
C GLY A 19 -5.93 -2.24 -3.37
N PHE A 20 -4.77 -2.77 -3.75
CA PHE A 20 -4.15 -3.96 -3.13
C PHE A 20 -4.04 -3.88 -1.60
N ILE A 21 -3.28 -2.92 -1.07
CA ILE A 21 -3.07 -2.80 0.38
C ILE A 21 -4.35 -2.34 1.07
N GLY A 22 -5.06 -1.37 0.45
CA GLY A 22 -6.31 -0.83 0.99
C GLY A 22 -7.39 -1.88 1.17
N THR A 23 -7.59 -2.79 0.20
CA THR A 23 -8.56 -3.89 0.31
C THR A 23 -8.25 -4.80 1.50
N ASN A 24 -6.99 -5.23 1.64
CA ASN A 24 -6.58 -6.05 2.77
C ASN A 24 -6.76 -5.29 4.09
N PHE A 25 -6.46 -3.99 4.12
CA PHE A 25 -6.60 -3.17 5.32
C PHE A 25 -8.07 -2.98 5.73
N VAL A 26 -8.96 -2.67 4.79
CA VAL A 26 -10.40 -2.50 5.10
C VAL A 26 -10.96 -3.80 5.67
N ASP A 27 -10.67 -4.95 5.06
CA ASP A 27 -11.11 -6.26 5.57
C ASP A 27 -10.54 -6.54 6.97
N TYR A 28 -9.24 -6.32 7.15
CA TYR A 28 -8.53 -6.54 8.39
C TYR A 28 -9.08 -5.66 9.52
N PHE A 29 -9.23 -4.37 9.27
CA PHE A 29 -9.61 -3.38 10.28
C PHE A 29 -11.10 -3.42 10.61
N ALA A 30 -11.98 -3.53 9.61
CA ALA A 30 -13.42 -3.57 9.80
C ALA A 30 -13.87 -4.77 10.65
N ALA A 31 -13.23 -5.94 10.47
CA ALA A 31 -13.53 -7.13 11.24
C ALA A 31 -13.17 -7.00 12.73
N ARG A 32 -12.12 -6.23 13.05
CA ARG A 32 -11.59 -6.03 14.42
C ARG A 32 -12.25 -4.88 15.15
N HIS A 33 -12.70 -3.86 14.43
CA HIS A 33 -13.23 -2.61 15.00
C HIS A 33 -14.67 -2.35 14.57
N ARG A 34 -15.60 -3.24 14.95
CA ARG A 34 -17.02 -3.15 14.57
C ARG A 34 -17.72 -1.89 15.05
N GLY A 35 -17.23 -1.24 16.12
CA GLY A 35 -17.73 0.04 16.63
C GLY A 35 -17.20 1.25 15.84
N ILE A 36 -16.31 1.07 14.86
CA ILE A 36 -15.77 2.13 14.02
C ILE A 36 -16.36 2.00 12.60
N ARG A 37 -16.89 3.12 12.09
CA ARG A 37 -17.32 3.20 10.69
C ARG A 37 -16.13 3.51 9.80
N LEU A 38 -15.97 2.76 8.71
CA LEU A 38 -15.05 3.08 7.63
C LEU A 38 -15.81 3.65 6.45
N ILE A 39 -15.38 4.80 5.96
CA ILE A 39 -15.78 5.32 4.65
C ILE A 39 -14.65 4.98 3.70
N ASP A 40 -14.90 4.11 2.75
CA ASP A 40 -13.91 3.70 1.75
C ASP A 40 -14.07 4.52 0.48
N LEU A 41 -13.20 5.53 0.28
CA LEU A 41 -13.18 6.39 -0.90
C LEU A 41 -12.17 5.86 -1.91
N ASP A 42 -12.63 5.41 -3.06
CA ASP A 42 -11.78 4.94 -4.16
C ASP A 42 -12.25 5.47 -5.51
N ALA A 43 -11.32 5.85 -6.36
CA ALA A 43 -11.63 6.31 -7.72
C ALA A 43 -11.92 5.16 -8.71
N LEU A 44 -11.70 3.91 -8.29
CA LEU A 44 -11.84 2.69 -9.08
C LEU A 44 -11.06 2.77 -10.40
N THR A 45 -9.79 3.17 -10.31
CA THR A 45 -8.87 3.23 -11.46
C THR A 45 -8.42 1.82 -11.87
N TYR A 46 -7.52 1.72 -12.84
CA TYR A 46 -7.07 0.45 -13.41
C TYR A 46 -6.50 -0.57 -12.40
N ALA A 47 -5.95 -0.10 -11.28
CA ALA A 47 -5.35 -0.96 -10.25
C ALA A 47 -6.29 -1.30 -9.10
N ALA A 48 -7.54 -0.84 -9.14
CA ALA A 48 -8.56 -1.16 -8.17
C ALA A 48 -9.20 -2.54 -8.46
N HIS A 49 -9.80 -3.11 -7.42
CA HIS A 49 -10.55 -4.36 -7.47
C HIS A 49 -12.05 -4.07 -7.22
N PRO A 50 -12.88 -3.84 -8.27
CA PRO A 50 -14.29 -3.53 -8.10
C PRO A 50 -15.05 -4.57 -7.28
N GLU A 51 -14.70 -5.86 -7.43
CA GLU A 51 -15.29 -6.96 -6.67
C GLU A 51 -15.00 -6.87 -5.16
N SER A 52 -13.86 -6.32 -4.76
CA SER A 52 -13.56 -6.09 -3.35
C SER A 52 -14.43 -4.96 -2.79
N PHE A 53 -14.62 -3.91 -3.57
CA PHE A 53 -15.43 -2.76 -3.23
C PHE A 53 -16.92 -3.14 -3.05
N GLU A 54 -17.45 -3.97 -3.97
CA GLU A 54 -18.81 -4.53 -3.84
C GLU A 54 -18.96 -5.43 -2.61
N ARG A 55 -17.96 -6.27 -2.33
CA ARG A 55 -17.95 -7.14 -1.13
C ARG A 55 -17.91 -6.33 0.16
N GLN A 56 -17.13 -5.26 0.19
CA GLN A 56 -17.02 -4.35 1.33
C GLN A 56 -18.35 -3.63 1.63
N ALA A 57 -19.18 -3.36 0.60
CA ALA A 57 -20.51 -2.80 0.78
C ALA A 57 -21.45 -3.70 1.60
N ALA A 58 -21.17 -4.99 1.70
CA ALA A 58 -21.93 -5.92 2.54
C ALA A 58 -21.47 -5.93 4.02
N MET A 59 -20.37 -5.26 4.36
CA MET A 59 -19.89 -5.15 5.73
C MET A 59 -20.69 -4.08 6.50
N PRO A 60 -21.18 -4.38 7.71
CA PRO A 60 -22.11 -3.49 8.41
C PRO A 60 -21.51 -2.12 8.81
N ASN A 61 -20.18 -2.05 8.93
CA ASN A 61 -19.45 -0.86 9.33
C ASN A 61 -18.58 -0.24 8.21
N VAL A 62 -18.80 -0.63 6.96
CA VAL A 62 -18.08 -0.07 5.79
C VAL A 62 -19.07 0.60 4.84
N VAL A 63 -18.74 1.80 4.39
CA VAL A 63 -19.51 2.56 3.41
C VAL A 63 -18.59 2.87 2.24
N PRO A 64 -18.68 2.15 1.12
CA PRO A 64 -17.91 2.46 -0.07
C PRO A 64 -18.46 3.73 -0.75
N VAL A 65 -17.55 4.58 -1.21
CA VAL A 65 -17.83 5.82 -1.94
C VAL A 65 -16.90 5.89 -3.14
N GLN A 66 -17.45 5.87 -4.34
CA GLN A 66 -16.65 6.07 -5.54
C GLN A 66 -16.35 7.55 -5.75
N GLY A 67 -15.06 7.93 -5.87
CA GLY A 67 -14.66 9.30 -6.11
C GLY A 67 -13.15 9.54 -6.08
N ASP A 68 -12.74 10.68 -6.62
CA ASP A 68 -11.33 11.11 -6.71
C ASP A 68 -10.97 11.98 -5.49
N ILE A 69 -9.84 11.68 -4.85
CA ILE A 69 -9.29 12.51 -3.75
C ILE A 69 -8.92 13.94 -4.18
N CYS A 70 -8.84 14.21 -5.48
CA CYS A 70 -8.67 15.55 -6.01
C CYS A 70 -9.99 16.35 -6.07
N ASP A 71 -11.14 15.74 -5.81
CA ASP A 71 -12.44 16.43 -5.76
C ASP A 71 -12.69 17.03 -4.36
N ALA A 72 -12.32 18.31 -4.23
CA ALA A 72 -12.46 19.03 -2.96
C ALA A 72 -13.92 19.16 -2.49
N ALA A 73 -14.89 19.19 -3.40
CA ALA A 73 -16.31 19.29 -3.05
C ALA A 73 -16.81 17.97 -2.46
N LEU A 74 -16.48 16.85 -3.10
CA LEU A 74 -16.77 15.51 -2.59
C LEU A 74 -16.13 15.28 -1.22
N LEU A 75 -14.85 15.65 -1.05
CA LEU A 75 -14.17 15.52 0.23
C LEU A 75 -14.90 16.31 1.32
N ALA A 76 -15.26 17.57 1.06
CA ALA A 76 -16.00 18.40 2.03
C ALA A 76 -17.34 17.76 2.41
N GLU A 77 -18.08 17.21 1.43
CA GLU A 77 -19.35 16.49 1.69
C GLU A 77 -19.11 15.25 2.57
N ILE A 78 -18.11 14.43 2.29
CA ILE A 78 -17.80 13.22 3.06
C ILE A 78 -17.47 13.58 4.50
N PHE A 79 -16.57 14.55 4.74
CA PHE A 79 -16.17 14.97 6.08
C PHE A 79 -17.35 15.48 6.89
N GLU A 80 -18.23 16.29 6.29
CA GLU A 80 -19.40 16.85 6.97
C GLU A 80 -20.46 15.77 7.24
N LYS A 81 -20.83 14.99 6.22
CA LYS A 81 -21.91 13.99 6.28
C LYS A 81 -21.62 12.88 7.29
N TYR A 82 -20.37 12.43 7.34
CA TYR A 82 -19.99 11.28 8.17
C TYR A 82 -19.24 11.67 9.43
N ASP A 83 -19.02 12.95 9.67
CA ASP A 83 -18.28 13.47 10.83
C ASP A 83 -16.91 12.79 11.01
N VAL A 84 -16.11 12.78 9.95
CA VAL A 84 -14.84 12.04 9.88
C VAL A 84 -13.88 12.50 10.97
N SER A 85 -13.41 11.55 11.80
CA SER A 85 -12.50 11.78 12.93
C SER A 85 -11.11 11.16 12.75
N GLY A 86 -10.86 10.52 11.62
CA GLY A 86 -9.55 9.97 11.26
C GLY A 86 -9.44 9.72 9.77
N VAL A 87 -8.23 9.75 9.24
CA VAL A 87 -7.92 9.43 7.84
C VAL A 87 -6.78 8.43 7.78
N ILE A 88 -6.93 7.39 6.94
CA ILE A 88 -5.86 6.48 6.57
C ILE A 88 -5.76 6.53 5.04
N HIS A 89 -4.66 7.09 4.55
CA HIS A 89 -4.52 7.53 3.17
C HIS A 89 -3.63 6.59 2.35
N PHE A 90 -4.27 5.65 1.62
CA PHE A 90 -3.60 4.74 0.68
C PHE A 90 -3.65 5.23 -0.77
N ALA A 91 -4.67 6.02 -1.15
CA ALA A 91 -4.89 6.41 -2.54
C ALA A 91 -3.65 7.04 -3.16
N ALA A 92 -3.09 6.39 -4.18
CA ALA A 92 -1.92 6.83 -4.91
C ALA A 92 -1.81 6.11 -6.27
N GLU A 93 -1.25 6.78 -7.25
CA GLU A 93 -0.64 6.10 -8.40
C GLU A 93 0.68 5.48 -7.94
N SER A 94 0.93 4.18 -8.25
CA SER A 94 2.01 3.41 -7.61
C SER A 94 2.90 2.60 -8.57
N HIS A 95 2.69 2.64 -9.88
CA HIS A 95 3.49 1.89 -10.83
C HIS A 95 4.63 2.72 -11.41
N VAL A 96 5.88 2.33 -11.13
CA VAL A 96 7.06 3.12 -11.52
C VAL A 96 7.13 3.35 -13.03
N ASP A 97 6.92 2.30 -13.85
CA ASP A 97 7.01 2.43 -15.31
C ASP A 97 5.93 3.37 -15.86
N ASN A 98 4.70 3.33 -15.29
CA ASN A 98 3.64 4.27 -15.62
C ASN A 98 4.03 5.70 -15.21
N SER A 99 4.78 5.89 -14.12
CA SER A 99 5.26 7.21 -13.70
C SER A 99 6.28 7.82 -14.67
N ILE A 100 7.05 6.97 -15.33
CA ILE A 100 8.00 7.40 -16.37
C ILE A 100 7.23 7.81 -17.65
N ALA A 101 6.16 7.08 -17.99
CA ALA A 101 5.35 7.36 -19.16
C ALA A 101 4.44 8.61 -18.99
N ASP A 102 3.84 8.80 -17.79
CA ASP A 102 2.95 9.92 -17.47
C ASP A 102 3.21 10.45 -16.04
N PRO A 103 4.27 11.23 -15.84
CA PRO A 103 4.62 11.76 -14.51
C PRO A 103 3.59 12.76 -13.97
N VAL A 104 2.86 13.46 -14.83
CA VAL A 104 1.88 14.49 -14.42
C VAL A 104 0.70 13.85 -13.67
N LYS A 105 0.25 12.68 -14.10
CA LYS A 105 -0.79 11.92 -13.42
C LYS A 105 -0.38 11.61 -11.96
N PHE A 106 0.87 11.23 -11.73
CA PHE A 106 1.40 10.95 -10.39
C PHE A 106 1.47 12.20 -9.52
N VAL A 107 1.89 13.33 -10.06
CA VAL A 107 1.87 14.62 -9.33
C VAL A 107 0.44 15.00 -8.97
N ARG A 108 -0.50 14.89 -9.91
CA ARG A 108 -1.91 15.20 -9.66
C ARG A 108 -2.48 14.35 -8.51
N THR A 109 -2.38 13.03 -8.61
CA THR A 109 -2.98 12.14 -7.61
C THR A 109 -2.22 12.20 -6.29
N ASN A 110 -0.90 11.97 -6.32
CA ASN A 110 -0.13 11.77 -5.09
C ASN A 110 0.16 13.07 -4.35
N VAL A 111 0.33 14.18 -5.05
CA VAL A 111 0.66 15.47 -4.42
C VAL A 111 -0.58 16.34 -4.25
N MET A 112 -1.29 16.66 -5.34
CA MET A 112 -2.46 17.53 -5.26
C MET A 112 -3.63 16.85 -4.52
N GLY A 113 -3.86 15.54 -4.75
CA GLY A 113 -4.87 14.77 -4.03
C GLY A 113 -4.59 14.71 -2.53
N THR A 114 -3.32 14.47 -2.12
CA THR A 114 -2.92 14.51 -0.71
C THR A 114 -3.14 15.90 -0.11
N ALA A 115 -2.77 16.96 -0.85
CA ALA A 115 -3.00 18.34 -0.38
C ALA A 115 -4.49 18.65 -0.18
N ALA A 116 -5.34 18.25 -1.12
CA ALA A 116 -6.79 18.45 -1.02
C ALA A 116 -7.39 17.70 0.18
N LEU A 117 -6.94 16.46 0.40
CA LEU A 117 -7.39 15.64 1.53
C LEU A 117 -6.93 16.21 2.88
N LEU A 118 -5.68 16.69 2.97
CA LEU A 118 -5.16 17.38 4.16
C LEU A 118 -5.93 18.66 4.47
N ASP A 119 -6.26 19.46 3.45
CA ASP A 119 -7.02 20.70 3.63
C ASP A 119 -8.46 20.42 4.08
N ALA A 120 -9.12 19.41 3.50
CA ALA A 120 -10.45 18.99 3.92
C ALA A 120 -10.46 18.49 5.39
N ALA A 121 -9.51 17.66 5.77
CA ALA A 121 -9.33 17.18 7.14
C ALA A 121 -9.10 18.35 8.11
N LYS A 122 -8.15 19.25 7.77
CA LYS A 122 -7.84 20.43 8.58
C LYS A 122 -9.09 21.29 8.81
N ARG A 123 -9.80 21.68 7.74
CA ARG A 123 -11.00 22.56 7.84
C ARG A 123 -12.08 21.95 8.72
N HIS A 124 -12.36 20.64 8.53
CA HIS A 124 -13.38 19.97 9.33
C HIS A 124 -12.96 19.82 10.79
N TRP A 125 -11.70 19.46 11.06
CA TRP A 125 -11.22 19.29 12.43
C TRP A 125 -10.98 20.60 13.17
N GLU A 126 -10.69 21.71 12.48
CA GLU A 126 -10.73 23.07 13.05
C GLU A 126 -12.15 23.42 13.49
N LYS A 127 -13.13 23.27 12.59
CA LYS A 127 -14.56 23.55 12.85
C LYS A 127 -15.09 22.73 14.03
N THR A 128 -14.64 21.51 14.18
CA THR A 128 -15.09 20.56 15.22
C THR A 128 -14.15 20.48 16.43
N SER A 129 -13.13 21.35 16.51
CA SER A 129 -12.12 21.38 17.61
C SER A 129 -11.39 20.05 17.82
N ARG A 130 -11.11 19.32 16.73
CA ARG A 130 -10.49 17.98 16.77
C ARG A 130 -9.09 17.91 16.16
N LEU A 131 -8.44 19.02 15.83
CA LEU A 131 -7.10 19.03 15.20
C LEU A 131 -6.07 18.16 15.95
N ALA A 132 -6.08 18.19 17.28
CA ALA A 132 -5.13 17.44 18.10
C ALA A 132 -5.54 15.98 18.36
N SER A 133 -6.83 15.65 18.26
CA SER A 133 -7.39 14.34 18.62
C SER A 133 -7.72 13.46 17.41
N ALA A 134 -8.15 14.05 16.31
CA ALA A 134 -8.30 13.34 15.05
C ALA A 134 -6.93 13.07 14.44
N ARG A 135 -6.79 11.98 13.68
CA ARG A 135 -5.49 11.56 13.11
C ARG A 135 -5.53 11.40 11.61
N PHE A 136 -4.50 11.92 10.96
CA PHE A 136 -4.20 11.70 9.56
C PHE A 136 -2.98 10.78 9.44
N HIS A 137 -3.16 9.55 8.97
CA HIS A 137 -2.08 8.61 8.71
C HIS A 137 -1.84 8.50 7.21
N HIS A 138 -0.62 8.80 6.77
CA HIS A 138 -0.19 8.73 5.38
C HIS A 138 0.64 7.47 5.13
N ILE A 139 0.24 6.69 4.13
CA ILE A 139 1.00 5.52 3.69
C ILE A 139 1.98 5.95 2.60
N SER A 140 3.26 5.80 2.86
CA SER A 140 4.37 6.09 1.95
C SER A 140 5.18 4.82 1.65
N THR A 141 6.33 4.96 1.04
CA THR A 141 7.20 3.88 0.57
C THR A 141 8.65 4.17 0.94
N ASP A 142 9.46 3.15 1.12
CA ASP A 142 10.91 3.29 1.30
C ASP A 142 11.64 3.75 0.04
N GLU A 143 11.01 3.66 -1.12
CA GLU A 143 11.54 4.19 -2.39
C GLU A 143 11.80 5.71 -2.36
N VAL A 144 11.19 6.44 -1.42
CA VAL A 144 11.46 7.88 -1.24
C VAL A 144 12.89 8.16 -0.76
N PHE A 145 13.57 7.18 -0.19
CA PHE A 145 14.94 7.28 0.30
C PHE A 145 16.00 7.00 -0.78
N GLY A 146 15.59 6.57 -1.98
CA GLY A 146 16.49 6.25 -3.09
C GLY A 146 17.00 4.82 -3.04
N THR A 147 18.24 4.59 -3.45
CA THR A 147 18.85 3.26 -3.55
C THR A 147 20.03 3.10 -2.59
N LEU A 148 20.20 1.89 -2.06
CA LEU A 148 21.36 1.50 -1.26
C LEU A 148 22.40 0.77 -2.11
N GLY A 149 23.67 0.84 -1.66
CA GLY A 149 24.71 -0.08 -2.09
C GLY A 149 24.59 -1.46 -1.44
N ALA A 150 25.72 -2.17 -1.32
CA ALA A 150 25.74 -3.49 -0.71
C ALA A 150 25.38 -3.52 0.78
N GLU A 151 25.57 -2.42 1.48
CA GLU A 151 25.40 -2.28 2.92
C GLU A 151 24.44 -1.13 3.29
N GLY A 152 24.06 -1.06 4.56
CA GLY A 152 23.19 -0.04 5.12
C GLY A 152 21.72 -0.43 5.12
N LEU A 153 20.93 0.34 5.87
CA LEU A 153 19.47 0.21 5.98
C LEU A 153 18.84 1.60 5.95
N PHE A 154 17.71 1.74 5.30
CA PHE A 154 16.86 2.92 5.47
C PHE A 154 16.25 2.95 6.86
N THR A 155 16.19 4.14 7.41
CA THR A 155 15.58 4.44 8.70
C THR A 155 14.72 5.69 8.57
N GLU A 156 13.99 6.04 9.61
CA GLU A 156 13.21 7.28 9.67
C GLU A 156 14.07 8.57 9.54
N ASN A 157 15.39 8.45 9.73
CA ASN A 157 16.34 9.54 9.59
C ASN A 157 17.03 9.59 8.22
N SER A 158 16.75 8.63 7.33
CA SER A 158 17.31 8.64 5.98
C SER A 158 16.81 9.86 5.21
N PRO A 159 17.69 10.55 4.46
CA PRO A 159 17.28 11.68 3.64
C PRO A 159 16.40 11.20 2.46
N TYR A 160 15.48 12.06 2.05
CA TYR A 160 14.77 11.83 0.79
C TYR A 160 15.71 11.97 -0.39
N ALA A 161 15.81 10.96 -1.23
CA ALA A 161 16.63 10.91 -2.43
C ALA A 161 15.96 10.13 -3.56
N PRO A 162 14.68 10.45 -3.91
CA PRO A 162 13.89 9.67 -4.85
C PRO A 162 14.53 9.64 -6.24
N THR A 163 14.44 8.49 -6.93
CA THR A 163 15.07 8.22 -8.22
C THR A 163 14.07 8.11 -9.37
N SER A 164 12.76 8.07 -9.08
CA SER A 164 11.69 7.98 -10.07
C SER A 164 10.63 9.07 -9.87
N PRO A 165 9.82 9.40 -10.92
CA PRO A 165 8.68 10.33 -10.75
C PRO A 165 7.68 9.83 -9.69
N TYR A 166 7.47 8.52 -9.57
CA TYR A 166 6.65 7.94 -8.51
C TYR A 166 7.21 8.26 -7.12
N SER A 167 8.46 7.87 -6.84
CA SER A 167 9.07 8.10 -5.53
C SER A 167 9.20 9.59 -5.21
N ALA A 168 9.46 10.45 -6.21
CA ALA A 168 9.47 11.90 -6.04
C ALA A 168 8.09 12.46 -5.67
N SER A 169 7.02 11.94 -6.28
CA SER A 169 5.64 12.33 -5.92
C SER A 169 5.26 11.92 -4.51
N LYS A 170 5.69 10.72 -4.07
CA LYS A 170 5.47 10.23 -2.70
C LYS A 170 6.25 11.05 -1.67
N ALA A 171 7.54 11.33 -1.93
CA ALA A 171 8.35 12.20 -1.07
C ALA A 171 7.74 13.62 -0.96
N SER A 172 7.18 14.15 -2.04
CA SER A 172 6.48 15.45 -2.03
C SER A 172 5.22 15.40 -1.16
N ALA A 173 4.46 14.32 -1.21
CA ALA A 173 3.29 14.10 -0.34
C ALA A 173 3.71 14.01 1.14
N ASP A 174 4.77 13.27 1.46
CA ASP A 174 5.32 13.19 2.82
C ASP A 174 5.67 14.57 3.38
N LEU A 175 6.35 15.40 2.58
CA LEU A 175 6.72 16.76 2.96
C LEU A 175 5.48 17.65 3.19
N LEU A 176 4.40 17.49 2.42
CA LEU A 176 3.13 18.19 2.67
C LEU A 176 2.52 17.75 4.00
N VAL A 177 2.46 16.45 4.29
CA VAL A 177 1.94 15.91 5.56
C VAL A 177 2.72 16.49 6.75
N GLU A 178 4.06 16.51 6.66
CA GLU A 178 4.90 17.11 7.70
C GLU A 178 4.68 18.63 7.83
N ALA A 179 4.52 19.34 6.71
CA ALA A 179 4.27 20.77 6.73
C ALA A 179 2.92 21.08 7.41
N TYR A 180 1.87 20.30 7.15
CA TYR A 180 0.58 20.47 7.83
C TYR A 180 0.65 20.22 9.33
N ALA A 181 1.43 19.22 9.76
CA ALA A 181 1.70 19.01 11.18
C ALA A 181 2.39 20.20 11.83
N LYS A 182 3.45 20.71 11.21
CA LYS A 182 4.27 21.80 11.76
C LYS A 182 3.58 23.17 11.72
N THR A 183 2.84 23.44 10.63
CA THR A 183 2.22 24.76 10.40
C THR A 183 0.88 24.90 11.09
N PHE A 184 0.07 23.83 11.07
CA PHE A 184 -1.34 23.88 11.55
C PHE A 184 -1.58 23.05 12.80
N GLY A 185 -0.58 22.29 13.29
CA GLY A 185 -0.77 21.43 14.45
C GLY A 185 -1.63 20.18 14.17
N LEU A 186 -1.73 19.78 12.90
CA LEU A 186 -2.49 18.58 12.53
C LEU A 186 -1.81 17.33 13.10
N ASN A 187 -2.57 16.46 13.77
CA ASN A 187 -2.04 15.18 14.26
C ASN A 187 -1.82 14.23 13.09
N THR A 188 -0.61 14.21 12.57
CA THR A 188 -0.23 13.34 11.44
C THR A 188 0.71 12.23 11.86
N THR A 189 0.69 11.13 11.12
CA THR A 189 1.73 10.08 11.16
C THR A 189 2.01 9.60 9.73
N ILE A 190 3.24 9.11 9.48
CA ILE A 190 3.65 8.58 8.18
C ILE A 190 4.25 7.19 8.38
N SER A 191 3.91 6.24 7.51
CA SER A 191 4.63 4.96 7.40
C SER A 191 5.31 4.82 6.05
N HIS A 192 6.58 4.40 6.05
CA HIS A 192 7.34 4.05 4.86
C HIS A 192 7.49 2.54 4.82
N CYS A 193 6.70 1.87 3.98
CA CYS A 193 6.73 0.41 3.90
C CYS A 193 7.72 -0.08 2.85
N SER A 194 8.29 -1.25 3.09
CA SER A 194 9.02 -2.04 2.09
C SER A 194 8.06 -2.70 1.09
N ASN A 195 8.58 -3.50 0.15
CA ASN A 195 7.78 -4.11 -0.90
C ASN A 195 6.73 -5.08 -0.35
N ASN A 196 5.46 -4.74 -0.51
CA ASN A 196 4.36 -5.58 -0.06
C ASN A 196 4.08 -6.74 -1.04
N PHE A 197 3.61 -7.87 -0.50
CA PHE A 197 3.09 -9.00 -1.26
C PHE A 197 1.90 -9.65 -0.56
N GLY A 198 1.03 -10.31 -1.31
CA GLY A 198 -0.14 -11.00 -0.76
C GLY A 198 -1.35 -11.02 -1.68
N PRO A 199 -2.52 -11.42 -1.15
CA PRO A 199 -3.81 -11.38 -1.84
C PRO A 199 -4.12 -10.00 -2.43
N TRP A 200 -4.82 -9.98 -3.57
CA TRP A 200 -5.24 -8.74 -4.26
C TRP A 200 -4.11 -7.89 -4.86
N GLN A 201 -2.84 -8.35 -4.86
CA GLN A 201 -1.79 -7.59 -5.52
C GLN A 201 -1.98 -7.62 -7.04
N HIS A 202 -1.94 -6.42 -7.67
CA HIS A 202 -2.19 -6.25 -9.09
C HIS A 202 -1.22 -7.05 -9.96
N THR A 203 -1.71 -7.61 -11.06
CA THR A 203 -0.99 -8.56 -11.92
C THR A 203 0.25 -8.00 -12.62
N GLU A 204 0.43 -6.68 -12.65
CA GLU A 204 1.64 -6.01 -13.15
C GLU A 204 2.84 -6.09 -12.19
N LYS A 205 2.60 -6.40 -10.91
CA LYS A 205 3.67 -6.49 -9.90
C LYS A 205 4.42 -7.82 -10.00
N PHE A 206 5.63 -7.85 -9.46
CA PHE A 206 6.59 -8.92 -9.69
C PHE A 206 6.07 -10.32 -9.31
N ILE A 207 5.64 -10.54 -8.06
CA ILE A 207 5.16 -11.84 -7.60
C ILE A 207 3.95 -12.33 -8.42
N PRO A 208 2.86 -11.53 -8.57
CA PRO A 208 1.75 -11.92 -9.43
C PRO A 208 2.15 -12.19 -10.89
N THR A 209 3.06 -11.39 -11.46
CA THR A 209 3.57 -11.61 -12.82
C THR A 209 4.24 -12.98 -12.93
N VAL A 210 5.13 -13.35 -12.00
CA VAL A 210 5.80 -14.65 -12.01
C VAL A 210 4.78 -15.78 -11.92
N ILE A 211 3.81 -15.70 -10.98
CA ILE A 211 2.76 -16.72 -10.81
C ILE A 211 1.96 -16.89 -12.12
N ARG A 212 1.48 -15.79 -12.68
CA ARG A 212 0.67 -15.80 -13.91
C ARG A 212 1.45 -16.40 -15.09
N LYS A 213 2.72 -16.01 -15.25
CA LYS A 213 3.59 -16.52 -16.32
C LYS A 213 3.85 -18.02 -16.16
N CYS A 214 4.08 -18.50 -14.95
CA CYS A 214 4.19 -19.94 -14.67
C CYS A 214 2.91 -20.68 -15.08
N LEU A 215 1.75 -20.23 -14.61
CA LEU A 215 0.46 -20.89 -14.91
C LEU A 215 0.09 -20.86 -16.40
N ALA A 216 0.51 -19.82 -17.10
CA ALA A 216 0.33 -19.70 -18.57
C ALA A 216 1.39 -20.46 -19.39
N HIS A 217 2.44 -21.01 -18.76
CA HIS A 217 3.62 -21.58 -19.40
C HIS A 217 4.31 -20.58 -20.36
N GLU A 218 4.38 -19.31 -19.93
CA GLU A 218 4.99 -18.21 -20.69
C GLU A 218 6.34 -17.78 -20.08
N PRO A 219 7.25 -17.18 -20.85
CA PRO A 219 8.51 -16.66 -20.33
C PRO A 219 8.32 -15.70 -19.16
N ILE A 220 9.11 -15.89 -18.09
CA ILE A 220 9.13 -15.04 -16.87
C ILE A 220 10.20 -13.98 -17.07
N PRO A 221 9.85 -12.69 -17.29
CA PRO A 221 10.85 -11.67 -17.57
C PRO A 221 11.59 -11.27 -16.30
N ILE A 222 12.90 -11.45 -16.29
CA ILE A 222 13.81 -10.98 -15.24
C ILE A 222 14.66 -9.85 -15.81
N TYR A 223 14.50 -8.65 -15.26
CA TYR A 223 15.26 -7.48 -15.70
C TYR A 223 16.75 -7.60 -15.37
N GLY A 224 17.60 -7.30 -16.36
CA GLY A 224 19.06 -7.31 -16.23
C GLY A 224 19.59 -8.66 -15.79
N THR A 225 20.31 -8.71 -14.67
CA THR A 225 20.85 -9.94 -14.08
C THR A 225 19.93 -10.56 -13.02
N GLY A 226 18.85 -9.88 -12.64
CA GLY A 226 17.96 -10.30 -11.55
C GLY A 226 18.55 -10.16 -10.15
N LEU A 227 19.70 -9.49 -9.99
CA LEU A 227 20.40 -9.32 -8.70
C LEU A 227 19.92 -8.10 -7.91
N ASN A 228 18.96 -7.35 -8.42
CA ASN A 228 18.30 -6.27 -7.64
C ASN A 228 17.62 -6.86 -6.41
N ILE A 229 17.86 -6.24 -5.25
CA ILE A 229 17.38 -6.73 -3.96
C ILE A 229 16.18 -5.90 -3.50
N ARG A 230 15.17 -6.59 -2.99
CA ARG A 230 13.99 -5.98 -2.37
C ARG A 230 13.75 -6.61 -1.00
N ASP A 231 13.24 -5.81 -0.10
CA ASP A 231 12.79 -6.22 1.23
C ASP A 231 11.28 -6.48 1.16
N TRP A 232 10.85 -7.69 1.51
CA TRP A 232 9.49 -8.18 1.28
C TRP A 232 8.68 -8.23 2.56
N LEU A 233 7.51 -7.59 2.55
CA LEU A 233 6.59 -7.46 3.67
C LEU A 233 5.23 -8.09 3.32
N TRP A 234 4.75 -9.02 4.15
CA TRP A 234 3.40 -9.57 4.02
C TRP A 234 2.34 -8.49 4.24
N VAL A 235 1.34 -8.42 3.37
CA VAL A 235 0.35 -7.34 3.37
C VAL A 235 -0.47 -7.26 4.66
N GLU A 236 -0.83 -8.38 5.30
CA GLU A 236 -1.55 -8.34 6.58
C GLU A 236 -0.64 -7.88 7.73
N ASP A 237 0.67 -8.18 7.71
CA ASP A 237 1.62 -7.61 8.66
C ASP A 237 1.71 -6.09 8.48
N HIS A 238 1.70 -5.60 7.24
CA HIS A 238 1.60 -4.16 6.99
C HIS A 238 0.28 -3.57 7.52
N CYS A 239 -0.86 -4.24 7.32
CA CYS A 239 -2.15 -3.81 7.88
C CYS A 239 -2.08 -3.69 9.41
N SER A 240 -1.45 -4.65 10.09
CA SER A 240 -1.27 -4.63 11.55
C SER A 240 -0.35 -3.49 12.01
N ALA A 241 0.70 -3.18 11.22
CA ALA A 241 1.57 -2.03 11.49
C ALA A 241 0.81 -0.71 11.38
N ILE A 242 0.02 -0.55 10.31
CA ILE A 242 -0.81 0.65 10.09
C ILE A 242 -1.80 0.83 11.24
N GLU A 243 -2.52 -0.23 11.64
CA GLU A 243 -3.42 -0.21 12.81
C GLU A 243 -2.68 0.26 14.06
N THR A 244 -1.52 -0.35 14.35
CA THR A 244 -0.70 -0.02 15.53
C THR A 244 -0.25 1.44 15.50
N ILE A 245 0.24 1.94 14.36
CA ILE A 245 0.67 3.33 14.20
C ILE A 245 -0.54 4.27 14.35
N PHE A 246 -1.66 3.95 13.68
CA PHE A 246 -2.84 4.79 13.70
C PHE A 246 -3.41 4.95 15.11
N LEU A 247 -3.44 3.88 15.90
CA LEU A 247 -4.01 3.89 17.24
C LEU A 247 -3.05 4.42 18.32
N HIS A 248 -1.75 4.16 18.21
CA HIS A 248 -0.83 4.29 19.34
C HIS A 248 0.35 5.25 19.12
N ALA A 249 0.67 5.62 17.87
CA ALA A 249 1.83 6.47 17.62
C ALA A 249 1.65 7.90 18.15
N ARG A 250 2.75 8.56 18.45
CA ARG A 250 2.75 10.00 18.77
C ARG A 250 2.50 10.84 17.51
N ALA A 251 1.82 11.97 17.69
CA ALA A 251 1.64 12.94 16.60
C ALA A 251 2.98 13.39 16.01
N GLY A 252 3.04 13.51 14.70
CA GLY A 252 4.23 13.90 13.96
C GLY A 252 5.30 12.79 13.78
N SER A 253 5.00 11.56 14.23
CA SER A 253 5.95 10.44 14.09
C SER A 253 5.96 9.85 12.69
N ARG A 254 7.14 9.35 12.30
CA ARG A 254 7.36 8.53 11.10
C ARG A 254 7.86 7.15 11.52
N TYR A 255 7.46 6.11 10.79
CA TYR A 255 7.92 4.75 11.01
C TYR A 255 8.27 4.08 9.69
N VAL A 256 9.39 3.37 9.68
CA VAL A 256 9.72 2.43 8.62
C VAL A 256 9.08 1.08 8.98
N VAL A 257 8.36 0.49 8.03
CA VAL A 257 7.67 -0.79 8.21
C VAL A 257 8.25 -1.82 7.25
N SER A 258 8.95 -2.79 7.80
CA SER A 258 9.72 -3.78 7.05
C SER A 258 9.74 -5.12 7.82
N ALA A 259 9.78 -6.21 7.08
CA ALA A 259 10.03 -7.54 7.66
C ALA A 259 11.52 -7.90 7.68
N GLN A 260 12.40 -7.03 7.18
CA GLN A 260 13.84 -7.27 7.04
C GLN A 260 14.14 -8.57 6.26
N CYS A 261 13.34 -8.83 5.22
CA CYS A 261 13.40 -10.02 4.40
C CYS A 261 13.92 -9.69 3.00
N GLU A 262 15.22 -9.48 2.89
CA GLU A 262 15.89 -9.20 1.62
C GLU A 262 15.96 -10.44 0.72
N ARG A 263 15.55 -10.29 -0.55
CA ARG A 263 15.69 -11.31 -1.60
C ARG A 263 16.06 -10.64 -2.91
N THR A 264 16.91 -11.28 -3.71
CA THR A 264 17.09 -10.88 -5.10
C THR A 264 15.85 -11.27 -5.92
N ASN A 265 15.59 -10.53 -6.99
CA ASN A 265 14.47 -10.86 -7.89
C ASN A 265 14.59 -12.28 -8.44
N LEU A 266 15.81 -12.72 -8.79
CA LEU A 266 16.06 -14.06 -9.32
C LEU A 266 15.81 -15.15 -8.27
N GLU A 267 16.27 -14.96 -7.03
CA GLU A 267 15.99 -15.90 -5.92
C GLU A 267 14.49 -16.03 -5.68
N LEU A 268 13.78 -14.90 -5.64
CA LEU A 268 12.34 -14.90 -5.44
C LEU A 268 11.60 -15.60 -6.56
N ALA A 269 11.95 -15.33 -7.83
CA ALA A 269 11.34 -16.02 -8.98
C ALA A 269 11.55 -17.54 -8.90
N ARG A 270 12.76 -17.99 -8.58
CA ARG A 270 13.07 -19.42 -8.39
C ARG A 270 12.30 -20.05 -7.23
N THR A 271 12.14 -19.30 -6.12
CA THR A 271 11.35 -19.76 -4.97
C THR A 271 9.89 -19.96 -5.34
N ILE A 272 9.29 -19.02 -6.09
CA ILE A 272 7.92 -19.13 -6.60
C ILE A 272 7.79 -20.33 -7.54
N CYS A 273 8.72 -20.51 -8.49
CA CYS A 273 8.73 -21.65 -9.39
C CYS A 273 8.78 -22.99 -8.64
N ALA A 274 9.69 -23.13 -7.66
CA ALA A 274 9.80 -24.33 -6.85
C ALA A 274 8.56 -24.63 -6.01
N LEU A 275 7.86 -23.60 -5.50
CA LEU A 275 6.60 -23.77 -4.81
C LEU A 275 5.50 -24.23 -5.78
N LEU A 276 5.42 -23.65 -6.97
CA LEU A 276 4.45 -24.06 -8.00
C LEU A 276 4.72 -25.46 -8.53
N ASP A 277 5.98 -25.89 -8.71
CA ASP A 277 6.33 -27.26 -9.07
C ASP A 277 5.75 -28.29 -8.06
N ARG A 278 5.63 -27.90 -6.79
CA ARG A 278 5.01 -28.73 -5.74
C ARG A 278 3.48 -28.62 -5.72
N LEU A 279 2.92 -27.40 -5.82
CA LEU A 279 1.49 -27.15 -5.68
C LEU A 279 0.70 -27.47 -6.96
N ARG A 280 1.31 -27.28 -8.12
CA ARG A 280 0.70 -27.43 -9.46
C ARG A 280 1.71 -28.04 -10.44
N PRO A 281 2.11 -29.32 -10.28
CA PRO A 281 3.17 -29.93 -11.08
C PRO A 281 2.94 -29.81 -12.58
N TRP A 282 3.99 -29.46 -13.33
CA TRP A 282 4.01 -29.42 -14.81
C TRP A 282 4.74 -30.64 -15.33
N ALA A 283 3.99 -31.60 -15.92
CA ALA A 283 4.51 -32.91 -16.31
C ALA A 283 5.74 -32.82 -17.24
N GLY A 284 6.87 -33.35 -16.80
CA GLY A 284 8.13 -33.40 -17.57
C GLY A 284 8.94 -32.12 -17.58
N HIS A 285 8.49 -31.05 -16.90
CA HIS A 285 9.15 -29.74 -16.85
C HIS A 285 9.19 -29.20 -15.42
N ASN A 286 9.95 -28.11 -15.24
CA ASN A 286 9.88 -27.28 -14.05
C ASN A 286 9.69 -25.82 -14.47
N TYR A 287 8.99 -25.05 -13.62
CA TYR A 287 8.67 -23.64 -13.93
C TYR A 287 9.89 -22.74 -14.01
N ALA A 288 11.02 -23.11 -13.42
CA ALA A 288 12.25 -22.33 -13.51
C ALA A 288 12.86 -22.30 -14.91
N GLU A 289 12.48 -23.25 -15.81
CA GLU A 289 12.85 -23.24 -17.22
C GLU A 289 12.27 -22.05 -17.98
N LEU A 290 11.21 -21.44 -17.46
CA LEU A 290 10.56 -20.27 -18.05
C LEU A 290 11.28 -18.95 -17.76
N ILE A 291 12.28 -18.93 -16.87
CA ILE A 291 13.01 -17.69 -16.52
C ILE A 291 13.77 -17.19 -17.75
N ASP A 292 13.46 -15.95 -18.16
CA ASP A 292 14.05 -15.28 -19.30
C ASP A 292 14.60 -13.91 -18.89
N PHE A 293 15.87 -13.65 -19.24
CA PHE A 293 16.54 -12.39 -18.91
C PHE A 293 16.29 -11.35 -19.99
N VAL A 294 15.71 -10.21 -19.60
CA VAL A 294 15.37 -9.12 -20.51
C VAL A 294 16.19 -7.87 -20.19
N THR A 295 16.21 -6.92 -21.13
CA THR A 295 16.89 -5.62 -20.94
C THR A 295 16.40 -4.92 -19.69
N ASP A 296 17.34 -4.40 -18.89
CA ASP A 296 17.01 -3.70 -17.66
C ASP A 296 16.34 -2.33 -17.93
N ARG A 297 15.49 -1.89 -17.02
CA ARG A 297 14.81 -0.61 -17.15
C ARG A 297 15.73 0.56 -16.73
N PRO A 298 15.56 1.76 -17.31
CA PRO A 298 16.28 2.94 -16.87
C PRO A 298 16.01 3.27 -15.39
N GLY A 299 17.06 3.65 -14.64
CA GLY A 299 16.91 4.05 -13.24
C GLY A 299 16.47 2.93 -12.30
N HIS A 300 16.77 1.67 -12.62
CA HIS A 300 16.41 0.54 -11.78
C HIS A 300 17.28 0.51 -10.52
N ASP A 301 16.71 0.88 -9.39
CA ASP A 301 17.40 0.87 -8.10
C ASP A 301 17.92 -0.53 -7.74
N PHE A 302 19.17 -0.56 -7.24
CA PHE A 302 19.85 -1.81 -6.96
C PHE A 302 19.31 -2.51 -5.73
N ARG A 303 19.19 -1.79 -4.58
CA ARG A 303 18.80 -2.43 -3.32
C ARG A 303 17.92 -1.52 -2.47
N TYR A 304 16.85 -2.10 -1.95
CA TYR A 304 16.06 -1.56 -0.84
C TYR A 304 16.17 -2.51 0.34
N ALA A 305 16.51 -1.94 1.49
CA ALA A 305 16.56 -2.65 2.76
C ALA A 305 16.26 -1.65 3.88
N SER A 306 15.40 -2.01 4.79
CA SER A 306 14.79 -1.08 5.72
C SER A 306 14.82 -1.62 7.16
N SER A 307 14.99 -0.72 8.16
CA SER A 307 15.00 -1.07 9.57
C SER A 307 13.67 -0.76 10.23
N ALA A 308 12.98 -1.78 10.72
CA ALA A 308 11.78 -1.65 11.54
C ALA A 308 12.08 -1.49 13.05
N ALA A 309 13.30 -1.09 13.42
CA ALA A 309 13.70 -1.01 14.82
C ALA A 309 12.81 -0.04 15.61
N ARG A 310 12.52 1.13 15.05
CA ARG A 310 11.74 2.15 15.75
C ARG A 310 10.31 1.72 16.06
N ILE A 311 9.59 1.15 15.08
CA ILE A 311 8.22 0.69 15.31
C ILE A 311 8.17 -0.46 16.31
N ARG A 312 9.18 -1.36 16.29
CA ARG A 312 9.32 -2.42 17.28
C ARG A 312 9.56 -1.86 18.68
N ASP A 313 10.52 -0.94 18.81
CA ASP A 313 10.99 -0.46 20.12
C ASP A 313 9.98 0.52 20.76
N GLU A 314 9.28 1.35 19.97
CA GLU A 314 8.29 2.31 20.47
C GLU A 314 6.88 1.74 20.58
N LEU A 315 6.46 0.85 19.68
CA LEU A 315 5.08 0.37 19.56
C LEU A 315 4.92 -1.13 19.74
N GLY A 316 6.03 -1.88 19.89
CA GLY A 316 6.00 -3.33 20.10
C GLY A 316 5.62 -4.15 18.85
N TRP A 317 5.53 -3.52 17.68
CA TRP A 317 5.15 -4.21 16.45
C TRP A 317 6.31 -5.00 15.84
N GLN A 318 5.99 -6.19 15.35
CA GLN A 318 6.88 -7.03 14.53
C GLN A 318 6.06 -7.91 13.58
N PRO A 319 6.63 -8.33 12.42
CA PRO A 319 5.98 -9.28 11.53
C PRO A 319 5.58 -10.58 12.24
N ALA A 320 4.42 -11.13 11.92
CA ALA A 320 3.87 -12.29 12.62
C ALA A 320 4.30 -13.63 12.02
N GLY A 321 4.63 -13.67 10.72
CA GLY A 321 4.91 -14.91 10.00
C GLY A 321 6.27 -14.98 9.33
N SER A 322 6.70 -16.18 8.91
CA SER A 322 7.87 -16.35 8.04
C SER A 322 7.49 -16.00 6.59
N PHE A 323 8.46 -15.48 5.86
CA PHE A 323 8.29 -15.15 4.44
C PHE A 323 7.78 -16.35 3.62
N GLU A 324 8.37 -17.53 3.83
CA GLU A 324 8.05 -18.74 3.10
C GLU A 324 6.58 -19.16 3.31
N ALA A 325 6.10 -19.12 4.56
CA ALA A 325 4.71 -19.46 4.87
C ALA A 325 3.74 -18.43 4.26
N MET A 326 4.09 -17.15 4.29
CA MET A 326 3.25 -16.10 3.71
C MET A 326 3.27 -16.12 2.18
N LEU A 327 4.39 -16.49 1.56
CA LEU A 327 4.48 -16.68 0.12
C LEU A 327 3.62 -17.87 -0.34
N GLU A 328 3.63 -18.99 0.39
CA GLU A 328 2.76 -20.14 0.12
C GLU A 328 1.28 -19.76 0.21
N ARG A 329 0.85 -19.05 1.25
CA ARG A 329 -0.52 -18.50 1.36
C ARG A 329 -0.87 -17.57 0.20
N THR A 330 0.09 -16.79 -0.29
CA THR A 330 -0.10 -15.94 -1.48
C THR A 330 -0.37 -16.79 -2.72
N LEU A 331 0.44 -17.82 -2.95
CA LEU A 331 0.23 -18.73 -4.07
C LEU A 331 -1.13 -19.45 -3.98
N ASP A 332 -1.50 -19.97 -2.83
CA ASP A 332 -2.79 -20.62 -2.60
C ASP A 332 -3.95 -19.68 -2.94
N TRP A 333 -3.85 -18.41 -2.54
CA TRP A 333 -4.87 -17.42 -2.89
C TRP A 333 -5.00 -17.21 -4.40
N TYR A 334 -3.87 -17.04 -5.12
CA TYR A 334 -3.90 -16.87 -6.58
C TYR A 334 -4.40 -18.13 -7.30
N LEU A 335 -4.03 -19.32 -6.85
CA LEU A 335 -4.52 -20.59 -7.39
C LEU A 335 -6.03 -20.76 -7.18
N GLY A 336 -6.56 -20.26 -6.06
CA GLY A 336 -8.00 -20.26 -5.79
C GLY A 336 -8.82 -19.20 -6.56
N HIS A 337 -8.14 -18.20 -7.16
CA HIS A 337 -8.76 -17.05 -7.83
C HIS A 337 -8.31 -16.88 -9.29
N GLU A 338 -7.87 -17.95 -9.94
CA GLU A 338 -7.30 -17.93 -11.31
C GLU A 338 -8.21 -17.21 -12.32
N ALA A 339 -9.52 -17.34 -12.22
CA ALA A 339 -10.46 -16.72 -13.17
C ALA A 339 -10.47 -15.18 -13.10
N ALA A 340 -10.34 -14.61 -11.91
CA ALA A 340 -10.24 -13.15 -11.71
C ALA A 340 -8.85 -12.61 -12.11
N PHE A 341 -7.84 -13.44 -11.95
CA PHE A 341 -6.45 -13.12 -12.17
C PHE A 341 -6.01 -13.18 -13.64
N ASN A 342 -6.64 -14.02 -14.45
CA ASN A 342 -6.32 -14.25 -15.86
C ASN A 342 -7.15 -13.41 -16.84
N GLN A 343 -7.98 -12.47 -16.38
CA GLN A 343 -8.72 -11.59 -17.28
C GLN A 343 -7.75 -10.68 -18.03
N PRO A 344 -7.89 -10.51 -19.37
CA PRO A 344 -7.11 -9.56 -20.11
C PRO A 344 -7.41 -8.16 -19.58
N GLN A 345 -6.38 -7.47 -19.10
CA GLN A 345 -6.52 -6.09 -18.66
C GLN A 345 -7.00 -5.24 -19.83
N SER A 346 -8.15 -4.61 -19.71
CA SER A 346 -8.56 -3.54 -20.62
C SER A 346 -7.52 -2.42 -20.55
N ARG A 347 -6.87 -2.19 -21.67
CA ARG A 347 -5.86 -1.13 -21.86
C ARG A 347 -6.50 0.24 -21.74
#